data_0981255d95e883e927069a34544dcfd2
#
_entry.id   0981255d95e883e927069a34544dcfd2
#
_cell.length_a   1.000
_cell.length_b   1.000
_cell.length_c   1.000
_cell.angle_alpha   90.00
_cell.angle_beta   90.00
_cell.angle_gamma   90.00
#
_symmetry.space_group_name_H-M   'P 1'
#
loop_
_entity.id
_entity.type
_entity.pdbx_description
1 polymer ?
#
loop_
_entity_poly.entity_id
_entity_poly.type
_entity_poly.pdbx_seq_one_letter_code
_entity_poly.pdbx_strand_id
1 'polypeptide(L)'
;MRVVAFWLTERFLTRGLPSYPSTHSHVAHHMLAIYAMGASGKLLHEGYKNDASYQRPIGKSPVPISDDNFADHLGDMSYYQAYLEFFSDQLVTKGIDKTFEDYLYSKRVNFNDRAEADGSRQPEMFGRFMSGLMHPLIHIGYGLEFGLLGTLAEGTLSWVEPNEHV
;
A
#
# COMPACT_ATOMS: atom_id res chain seq x y z
N MET A 1 -5.35 20.79 8.84
CA MET A 1 -4.56 19.90 7.96
C MET A 1 -3.38 19.23 8.67
N ARG A 2 -2.40 19.94 9.24
CA ARG A 2 -1.20 19.31 9.85
C ARG A 2 -1.48 18.26 10.95
N VAL A 3 -2.51 18.43 11.76
CA VAL A 3 -2.81 17.51 12.87
C VAL A 3 -3.39 16.19 12.38
N VAL A 4 -4.27 16.20 11.39
CA VAL A 4 -4.86 14.99 10.81
C VAL A 4 -3.80 14.21 10.01
N ALA A 5 -2.99 14.91 9.22
CA ALA A 5 -1.88 14.31 8.49
C ALA A 5 -0.85 13.66 9.45
N PHE A 6 -0.47 14.35 10.54
CA PHE A 6 0.43 13.80 11.57
C PHE A 6 -0.16 12.55 12.24
N TRP A 7 -1.44 12.55 12.60
CA TRP A 7 -2.10 11.40 13.19
C TRP A 7 -2.17 10.21 12.23
N LEU A 8 -2.42 10.45 10.95
CA LEU A 8 -2.50 9.41 9.94
C LEU A 8 -1.11 8.83 9.61
N THR A 9 -0.08 9.65 9.45
CA THR A 9 1.26 9.18 9.10
C THR A 9 1.98 8.46 10.25
N GLU A 10 1.94 8.99 11.46
CA GLU A 10 2.68 8.42 12.60
C GLU A 10 2.06 7.12 13.15
N ARG A 11 0.74 6.97 13.08
CA ARG A 11 0.05 5.82 13.66
C ARG A 11 -0.29 4.71 12.67
N PHE A 12 -0.40 5.01 11.38
CA PHE A 12 -0.66 3.99 10.37
C PHE A 12 0.59 3.15 10.05
N LEU A 13 1.76 3.77 10.02
CA LEU A 13 3.03 3.07 9.77
C LEU A 13 3.47 2.16 10.94
N THR A 14 2.83 2.25 12.10
CA THR A 14 3.29 1.52 13.30
C THR A 14 2.35 0.43 13.79
N ARG A 15 1.15 0.30 13.23
CA ARG A 15 0.17 -0.69 13.67
C ARG A 15 -0.35 -1.50 12.49
N GLY A 16 0.24 -2.63 12.32
CA GLY A 16 -0.03 -3.54 11.22
C GLY A 16 -1.40 -4.19 11.20
N LEU A 17 -1.61 -4.92 10.15
CA LEU A 17 -2.83 -5.46 9.60
C LEU A 17 -3.38 -6.70 10.30
N PRO A 18 -4.68 -6.99 10.15
CA PRO A 18 -5.29 -8.21 10.66
C PRO A 18 -4.91 -9.44 9.83
N SER A 19 -4.96 -10.61 10.45
CA SER A 19 -4.67 -11.92 9.89
C SER A 19 -5.81 -12.50 9.02
N TYR A 20 -6.44 -11.68 8.19
CA TYR A 20 -7.44 -12.14 7.22
C TYR A 20 -7.02 -11.74 5.81
N PRO A 21 -7.42 -12.52 4.78
CA PRO A 21 -6.91 -12.31 3.42
C PRO A 21 -7.37 -11.04 2.70
N SER A 22 -8.18 -10.18 3.30
CA SER A 22 -8.52 -8.86 2.77
C SER A 22 -7.87 -7.76 3.61
N THR A 23 -6.71 -7.35 3.24
CA THR A 23 -5.71 -6.71 4.09
C THR A 23 -5.60 -5.20 3.92
N HIS A 24 -6.61 -4.54 3.40
CA HIS A 24 -6.55 -3.09 3.19
C HIS A 24 -6.97 -2.34 4.45
N SER A 25 -6.16 -1.36 4.87
CA SER A 25 -6.51 -0.48 5.96
C SER A 25 -7.63 0.49 5.57
N HIS A 26 -8.87 0.11 5.83
CA HIS A 26 -10.02 1.00 5.61
C HIS A 26 -10.02 2.25 6.51
N VAL A 27 -9.20 2.26 7.56
CA VAL A 27 -9.12 3.39 8.50
C VAL A 27 -8.73 4.68 7.80
N ALA A 28 -7.71 4.63 6.91
CA ALA A 28 -7.27 5.79 6.15
C ALA A 28 -8.40 6.36 5.29
N HIS A 29 -9.06 5.52 4.51
CA HIS A 29 -10.16 5.92 3.64
C HIS A 29 -11.32 6.53 4.42
N HIS A 30 -11.75 5.86 5.49
CA HIS A 30 -12.85 6.31 6.33
C HIS A 30 -12.53 7.67 6.97
N MET A 31 -11.35 7.79 7.58
CA MET A 31 -10.96 9.04 8.25
C MET A 31 -10.85 10.21 7.26
N LEU A 32 -10.27 9.99 6.09
CA LEU A 32 -10.13 11.02 5.07
C LEU A 32 -11.48 11.40 4.45
N ALA A 33 -12.34 10.41 4.22
CA ALA A 33 -13.69 10.65 3.69
C ALA A 33 -14.54 11.49 4.66
N ILE A 34 -14.63 11.11 5.93
CA ILE A 34 -15.42 11.89 6.90
C ILE A 34 -14.78 13.26 7.21
N TYR A 35 -13.45 13.38 7.12
CA TYR A 35 -12.76 14.67 7.20
C TYR A 35 -13.15 15.58 6.04
N ALA A 36 -13.15 15.08 4.81
CA ALA A 36 -13.56 15.83 3.62
C ALA A 36 -15.03 16.28 3.69
N MET A 37 -15.88 15.49 4.34
CA MET A 37 -17.28 15.84 4.61
C MET A 37 -17.45 16.83 5.77
N GLY A 38 -16.38 17.32 6.39
CA GLY A 38 -16.43 18.32 7.46
C GLY A 38 -16.66 17.74 8.87
N ALA A 39 -16.32 16.49 9.12
CA ALA A 39 -16.42 15.88 10.44
C ALA A 39 -15.64 16.68 11.49
N SER A 40 -16.22 16.86 12.68
CA SER A 40 -15.54 17.47 13.80
C SER A 40 -14.38 16.59 14.30
N GLY A 41 -13.37 17.20 14.97
CA GLY A 41 -12.27 16.45 15.56
C GLY A 41 -12.72 15.36 16.55
N LYS A 42 -13.84 15.55 17.25
CA LYS A 42 -14.44 14.55 18.13
C LYS A 42 -14.92 13.34 17.31
N LEU A 43 -15.63 13.57 16.21
CA LEU A 43 -16.14 12.49 15.35
C LEU A 43 -15.00 11.71 14.69
N LEU A 44 -13.97 12.42 14.20
CA LEU A 44 -12.74 11.79 13.68
C LEU A 44 -12.07 10.89 14.72
N HIS A 45 -11.98 11.36 15.97
CA HIS A 45 -11.36 10.58 17.03
C HIS A 45 -12.15 9.31 17.39
N GLU A 46 -13.48 9.40 17.46
CA GLU A 46 -14.33 8.24 17.73
C GLU A 46 -14.31 7.24 16.55
N GLY A 47 -14.38 7.72 15.30
CA GLY A 47 -14.21 6.87 14.12
C GLY A 47 -12.89 6.14 14.12
N TYR A 48 -11.78 6.85 14.38
CA TYR A 48 -10.45 6.24 14.48
C TYR A 48 -10.38 5.16 15.57
N LYS A 49 -10.92 5.41 16.77
CA LYS A 49 -10.92 4.41 17.85
C LYS A 49 -11.64 3.13 17.46
N ASN A 50 -12.79 3.28 16.81
CA ASN A 50 -13.57 2.14 16.34
C ASN A 50 -12.76 1.31 15.34
N ASP A 51 -12.23 1.95 14.32
CA ASP A 51 -11.53 1.27 13.23
C ASP A 51 -10.15 0.75 13.63
N ALA A 52 -9.45 1.45 14.54
CA ALA A 52 -8.14 1.02 15.04
C ALA A 52 -8.22 -0.21 15.98
N SER A 53 -9.39 -0.54 16.49
CA SER A 53 -9.57 -1.62 17.47
C SER A 53 -9.20 -3.01 16.92
N TYR A 54 -9.31 -3.21 15.60
CA TYR A 54 -9.01 -4.48 14.93
C TYR A 54 -7.66 -4.49 14.19
N GLN A 55 -6.91 -3.40 14.23
CA GLN A 55 -5.57 -3.35 13.63
C GLN A 55 -4.55 -4.17 14.42
N ARG A 56 -3.61 -4.78 13.72
CA ARG A 56 -2.54 -5.59 14.30
C ARG A 56 -1.16 -5.02 13.98
N PRO A 57 -0.15 -5.32 14.80
CA PRO A 57 1.24 -4.92 14.53
C PRO A 57 1.77 -5.55 13.24
N ILE A 58 2.52 -4.78 12.46
CA ILE A 58 3.27 -5.28 11.30
C ILE A 58 4.38 -6.20 11.79
N GLY A 59 4.47 -7.40 11.21
CA GLY A 59 5.57 -8.33 11.43
C GLY A 59 6.84 -7.84 10.74
N LYS A 60 8.00 -8.28 11.23
CA LYS A 60 9.27 -8.04 10.54
C LYS A 60 9.38 -8.93 9.32
N SER A 61 9.78 -8.37 8.19
CA SER A 61 10.06 -9.12 6.97
C SER A 61 11.38 -9.89 7.06
N PRO A 62 11.49 -11.06 6.38
CA PRO A 62 12.69 -11.90 6.42
C PRO A 62 13.94 -11.19 5.87
N VAL A 63 13.81 -10.52 4.73
CA VAL A 63 14.88 -9.73 4.09
C VAL A 63 14.30 -8.45 3.49
N PRO A 64 15.10 -7.40 3.30
CA PRO A 64 14.65 -6.19 2.63
C PRO A 64 14.36 -6.44 1.14
N ILE A 65 13.46 -5.64 0.57
CA ILE A 65 13.20 -5.61 -0.87
C ILE A 65 14.18 -4.66 -1.56
N SER A 66 14.61 -5.07 -2.74
CA SER A 66 15.46 -4.32 -3.67
C SER A 66 14.96 -4.51 -5.11
N ASP A 67 15.54 -3.78 -6.06
CA ASP A 67 15.24 -3.97 -7.48
C ASP A 67 15.51 -5.40 -7.97
N ASP A 68 16.49 -6.08 -7.39
CA ASP A 68 16.91 -7.42 -7.81
C ASP A 68 15.94 -8.52 -7.38
N ASN A 69 15.33 -8.39 -6.19
CA ASN A 69 14.41 -9.39 -5.64
C ASN A 69 12.94 -8.94 -5.63
N PHE A 70 12.65 -7.79 -6.24
CA PHE A 70 11.31 -7.17 -6.22
C PHE A 70 10.20 -8.13 -6.64
N ALA A 71 10.40 -8.91 -7.69
CA ALA A 71 9.39 -9.80 -8.23
C ALA A 71 9.28 -11.14 -7.48
N ASP A 72 10.31 -11.52 -6.72
CA ASP A 72 10.43 -12.85 -6.12
C ASP A 72 9.46 -13.08 -4.94
N HIS A 73 8.98 -12.00 -4.33
CA HIS A 73 8.16 -12.04 -3.11
C HIS A 73 6.75 -11.45 -3.30
N LEU A 74 6.34 -11.22 -4.56
CA LEU A 74 4.99 -10.74 -4.85
C LEU A 74 3.94 -11.75 -4.40
N GLY A 75 2.99 -11.29 -3.59
CA GLY A 75 1.95 -12.13 -3.00
C GLY A 75 2.31 -12.76 -1.65
N ASP A 76 3.52 -12.53 -1.14
CA ASP A 76 3.93 -13.03 0.18
C ASP A 76 3.77 -11.93 1.24
N MET A 77 2.73 -12.06 2.06
CA MET A 77 2.42 -11.10 3.13
C MET A 77 3.49 -11.00 4.22
N SER A 78 4.40 -11.96 4.33
CA SER A 78 5.54 -11.86 5.25
C SER A 78 6.53 -10.75 4.87
N TYR A 79 6.47 -10.29 3.61
CA TYR A 79 7.27 -9.19 3.09
C TYR A 79 6.58 -7.83 3.11
N TYR A 80 5.39 -7.72 3.72
CA TYR A 80 4.62 -6.49 3.78
C TYR A 80 5.45 -5.28 4.25
N GLN A 81 6.14 -5.41 5.38
CA GLN A 81 6.96 -4.31 5.91
C GLN A 81 8.09 -3.93 4.95
N ALA A 82 8.79 -4.92 4.37
CA ALA A 82 9.90 -4.64 3.47
C ALA A 82 9.45 -3.92 2.20
N TYR A 83 8.30 -4.28 1.63
CA TYR A 83 7.72 -3.54 0.50
C TYR A 83 7.26 -2.13 0.89
N LEU A 84 6.68 -1.95 2.07
CA LEU A 84 6.28 -0.63 2.56
C LEU A 84 7.47 0.31 2.71
N GLU A 85 8.58 -0.19 3.28
CA GLU A 85 9.83 0.54 3.41
C GLU A 85 10.42 0.86 2.03
N PHE A 86 10.45 -0.13 1.13
CA PHE A 86 10.93 0.02 -0.22
C PHE A 86 10.16 1.11 -1.00
N PHE A 87 8.83 1.03 -1.05
CA PHE A 87 8.04 2.04 -1.76
C PHE A 87 8.09 3.41 -1.10
N SER A 88 8.16 3.48 0.23
CA SER A 88 8.37 4.75 0.93
C SER A 88 9.68 5.42 0.50
N ASP A 89 10.77 4.65 0.39
CA ASP A 89 12.06 5.14 -0.08
C ASP A 89 12.01 5.56 -1.56
N GLN A 90 11.40 4.75 -2.43
CA GLN A 90 11.25 5.09 -3.84
C GLN A 90 10.46 6.40 -4.03
N LEU A 91 9.34 6.56 -3.32
CA LEU A 91 8.52 7.77 -3.40
C LEU A 91 9.25 9.02 -2.89
N VAL A 92 10.08 8.88 -1.85
CA VAL A 92 10.90 10.00 -1.32
C VAL A 92 12.04 10.34 -2.25
N THR A 93 12.74 9.35 -2.78
CA THR A 93 13.98 9.56 -3.53
C THR A 93 13.74 9.87 -5.01
N LYS A 94 12.79 9.20 -5.65
CA LYS A 94 12.51 9.33 -7.09
C LYS A 94 11.25 10.17 -7.38
N GLY A 95 10.39 10.37 -6.39
CA GLY A 95 9.08 10.99 -6.59
C GLY A 95 8.03 10.04 -7.16
N ILE A 96 6.80 10.50 -7.21
CA ILE A 96 5.61 9.68 -7.56
C ILE A 96 5.69 9.22 -9.02
N ASP A 97 5.92 10.14 -9.96
CA ASP A 97 5.89 9.84 -11.39
C ASP A 97 6.91 8.77 -11.76
N LYS A 98 8.14 8.91 -11.25
CA LYS A 98 9.20 7.95 -11.55
C LYS A 98 8.97 6.60 -10.87
N THR A 99 8.44 6.59 -9.65
CA THR A 99 8.10 5.36 -8.96
C THR A 99 7.01 4.58 -9.71
N PHE A 100 6.00 5.28 -10.23
CA PHE A 100 4.93 4.63 -10.99
C PHE A 100 5.43 4.15 -12.37
N GLU A 101 6.26 4.95 -13.04
CA GLU A 101 6.90 4.51 -14.28
C GLU A 101 7.68 3.20 -14.07
N ASP A 102 8.52 3.14 -13.03
CA ASP A 102 9.41 2.01 -12.78
C ASP A 102 8.68 0.76 -12.28
N TYR A 103 7.68 0.89 -11.39
CA TYR A 103 7.08 -0.23 -10.67
C TYR A 103 5.61 -0.52 -10.99
N LEU A 104 4.96 0.32 -11.81
CA LEU A 104 3.59 0.08 -12.25
C LEU A 104 3.50 -0.11 -13.76
N TYR A 105 4.14 0.78 -14.54
CA TYR A 105 3.94 0.81 -16.00
C TYR A 105 5.06 0.13 -16.78
N SER A 106 6.25 -0.03 -16.23
CA SER A 106 7.38 -0.58 -16.99
C SER A 106 7.11 -2.02 -17.44
N LYS A 107 7.70 -2.38 -18.62
CA LYS A 107 7.62 -3.76 -19.12
C LYS A 107 8.18 -4.74 -18.11
N ARG A 108 9.27 -4.41 -17.42
CA ARG A 108 9.98 -5.24 -16.45
C ARG A 108 9.07 -5.79 -15.34
N VAL A 109 8.14 -4.97 -14.84
CA VAL A 109 7.27 -5.33 -13.71
C VAL A 109 5.90 -5.87 -14.15
N ASN A 110 5.65 -5.93 -15.45
CA ASN A 110 4.41 -6.51 -15.99
C ASN A 110 4.67 -7.78 -16.77
N PHE A 111 5.81 -7.87 -17.46
CA PHE A 111 6.20 -9.01 -18.31
C PHE A 111 7.65 -9.37 -18.01
N ASN A 112 7.86 -10.54 -17.43
CA ASN A 112 9.17 -11.02 -17.02
C ASN A 112 9.60 -12.16 -17.95
N ASP A 113 10.73 -11.99 -18.64
CA ASP A 113 11.27 -12.98 -19.57
C ASP A 113 11.60 -14.31 -18.86
N ARG A 114 11.98 -14.29 -17.58
CA ARG A 114 12.18 -15.49 -16.77
C ARG A 114 10.86 -16.23 -16.53
N ALA A 115 9.81 -15.52 -16.18
CA ALA A 115 8.49 -16.10 -15.99
C ALA A 115 7.93 -16.67 -17.30
N GLU A 116 8.24 -16.05 -18.45
CA GLU A 116 7.92 -16.59 -19.77
C GLU A 116 8.71 -17.89 -20.06
N ALA A 117 9.97 -17.95 -19.67
CA ALA A 117 10.84 -19.08 -19.95
C ALA A 117 10.57 -20.31 -19.05
N ASP A 118 10.27 -20.10 -17.77
CA ASP A 118 10.08 -21.18 -16.78
C ASP A 118 8.60 -21.51 -16.50
N GLY A 119 7.66 -20.77 -17.10
CA GLY A 119 6.22 -20.94 -16.92
C GLY A 119 5.71 -20.45 -15.57
N SER A 120 6.50 -19.68 -14.82
CA SER A 120 6.07 -19.07 -13.59
C SER A 120 5.10 -17.90 -13.85
N ARG A 121 4.43 -17.44 -12.80
CA ARG A 121 3.46 -16.36 -12.94
C ARG A 121 4.15 -15.04 -13.28
N GLN A 122 3.57 -14.29 -14.22
CA GLN A 122 4.00 -12.94 -14.54
C GLN A 122 3.75 -12.00 -13.35
N PRO A 123 4.58 -10.97 -13.14
CA PRO A 123 4.39 -9.98 -12.05
C PRO A 123 3.07 -9.23 -12.14
N GLU A 124 2.67 -8.80 -13.35
CA GLU A 124 1.37 -8.18 -13.67
C GLU A 124 1.02 -6.98 -12.76
N MET A 125 1.99 -6.11 -12.48
CA MET A 125 1.80 -5.02 -11.53
C MET A 125 0.65 -4.08 -11.87
N PHE A 126 0.41 -3.81 -13.16
CA PHE A 126 -0.75 -3.02 -13.58
C PHE A 126 -2.07 -3.75 -13.32
N GLY A 127 -2.13 -5.07 -13.55
CA GLY A 127 -3.28 -5.90 -13.20
C GLY A 127 -3.56 -5.89 -11.70
N ARG A 128 -2.50 -6.00 -10.88
CA ARG A 128 -2.59 -5.92 -9.42
C ARG A 128 -3.10 -4.58 -8.93
N PHE A 129 -2.67 -3.47 -9.55
CA PHE A 129 -3.15 -2.12 -9.26
C PHE A 129 -4.67 -1.98 -9.45
N MET A 130 -5.22 -2.66 -10.45
CA MET A 130 -6.66 -2.66 -10.76
C MET A 130 -7.44 -3.75 -10.01
N SER A 131 -6.79 -4.60 -9.24
CA SER A 131 -7.40 -5.69 -8.48
C SER A 131 -7.89 -5.28 -7.08
N GLY A 132 -8.29 -6.26 -6.25
CA GLY A 132 -8.64 -6.05 -4.85
C GLY A 132 -9.75 -5.00 -4.65
N LEU A 133 -10.80 -5.03 -5.46
CA LEU A 133 -11.87 -4.01 -5.46
C LEU A 133 -11.33 -2.58 -5.59
N MET A 134 -10.24 -2.40 -6.37
CA MET A 134 -9.58 -1.11 -6.64
C MET A 134 -8.99 -0.43 -5.39
N HIS A 135 -8.72 -1.17 -4.31
CA HIS A 135 -8.14 -0.59 -3.09
C HIS A 135 -6.79 0.12 -3.33
N PRO A 136 -5.87 -0.43 -4.15
CA PRO A 136 -4.64 0.29 -4.48
C PRO A 136 -4.92 1.68 -5.08
N LEU A 137 -5.85 1.76 -6.03
CA LEU A 137 -6.26 3.01 -6.67
C LEU A 137 -6.88 3.99 -5.66
N ILE A 138 -7.73 3.49 -4.75
CA ILE A 138 -8.36 4.30 -3.70
C ILE A 138 -7.30 4.90 -2.76
N HIS A 139 -6.35 4.10 -2.27
CA HIS A 139 -5.25 4.57 -1.42
C HIS A 139 -4.40 5.62 -2.12
N ILE A 140 -4.01 5.37 -3.36
CA ILE A 140 -3.22 6.31 -4.15
C ILE A 140 -4.00 7.61 -4.39
N GLY A 141 -5.29 7.52 -4.74
CA GLY A 141 -6.15 8.69 -4.90
C GLY A 141 -6.18 9.57 -3.65
N TYR A 142 -6.43 8.98 -2.49
CA TYR A 142 -6.39 9.71 -1.21
C TYR A 142 -4.99 10.23 -0.88
N GLY A 143 -3.96 9.43 -1.12
CA GLY A 143 -2.57 9.85 -0.90
C GLY A 143 -2.20 11.08 -1.72
N LEU A 144 -2.60 11.13 -2.98
CA LEU A 144 -2.39 12.26 -3.89
C LEU A 144 -3.21 13.48 -3.48
N GLU A 145 -4.51 13.30 -3.22
CA GLU A 145 -5.43 14.39 -2.88
C GLU A 145 -5.03 15.10 -1.58
N PHE A 146 -4.63 14.34 -0.58
CA PHE A 146 -4.28 14.89 0.74
C PHE A 146 -2.77 15.08 0.97
N GLY A 147 -1.92 14.72 0.02
CA GLY A 147 -0.47 14.84 0.13
C GLY A 147 0.13 13.91 1.21
N LEU A 148 -0.40 12.70 1.35
CA LEU A 148 -0.04 11.73 2.39
C LEU A 148 0.87 10.63 1.83
N LEU A 149 2.18 10.79 1.99
CA LEU A 149 3.17 9.87 1.46
C LEU A 149 2.99 8.44 2.00
N GLY A 150 2.65 8.28 3.28
CA GLY A 150 2.39 6.96 3.87
C GLY A 150 1.22 6.24 3.22
N THR A 151 0.13 6.97 2.91
CA THR A 151 -1.03 6.41 2.21
C THR A 151 -0.71 6.05 0.76
N LEU A 152 0.16 6.85 0.10
CA LEU A 152 0.70 6.49 -1.22
C LEU A 152 1.51 5.20 -1.17
N ALA A 153 2.45 5.09 -0.22
CA ALA A 153 3.28 3.90 -0.05
C ALA A 153 2.42 2.65 0.24
N GLU A 154 1.38 2.78 1.05
CA GLU A 154 0.43 1.71 1.35
C GLU A 154 -0.39 1.32 0.11
N GLY A 155 -0.80 2.28 -0.71
CA GLY A 155 -1.45 2.03 -2.00
C GLY A 155 -0.55 1.31 -3.00
N THR A 156 0.73 1.65 -3.07
CA THR A 156 1.71 0.94 -3.92
C THR A 156 2.00 -0.46 -3.38
N LEU A 157 2.01 -0.63 -2.07
CA LEU A 157 2.18 -1.92 -1.42
C LEU A 157 1.04 -2.89 -1.74
N SER A 158 -0.20 -2.42 -1.83
CA SER A 158 -1.35 -3.26 -2.18
C SER A 158 -1.22 -3.95 -3.54
N TRP A 159 -0.31 -3.51 -4.42
CA TRP A 159 0.00 -4.19 -5.68
C TRP A 159 0.72 -5.52 -5.47
N VAL A 160 1.43 -5.67 -4.35
CA VAL A 160 2.23 -6.87 -4.06
C VAL A 160 1.47 -7.92 -3.23
N GLU A 161 0.24 -7.63 -2.80
CA GLU A 161 -0.60 -8.56 -2.07
C GLU A 161 -1.04 -9.78 -2.93
N PRO A 162 -1.44 -10.90 -2.30
CA PRO A 162 -1.97 -12.04 -3.03
C PRO A 162 -3.16 -11.64 -3.90
N ASN A 163 -3.14 -12.01 -5.16
CA ASN A 163 -4.24 -11.77 -6.09
C ASN A 163 -5.31 -12.84 -5.86
N GLU A 164 -6.37 -12.55 -5.13
CA GLU A 164 -7.44 -13.51 -4.81
C GLU A 164 -8.36 -13.83 -6.00
N HIS A 165 -8.16 -13.18 -7.15
CA HIS A 165 -9.13 -13.22 -8.26
C HIS A 165 -8.51 -13.56 -9.65
N VAL A 166 -7.35 -14.23 -9.67
CA VAL A 166 -6.80 -14.76 -10.94
C VAL A 166 -6.44 -16.22 -10.81
#